data_a532948e5db6d49aba650f84b8d7a3ee
#
_entry.id   a532948e5db6d49aba650f84b8d7a3ee
#
_cell.length_a   1.000
_cell.length_b   1.000
_cell.length_c   1.000
_cell.angle_alpha   90.00
_cell.angle_beta   90.00
_cell.angle_gamma   90.00
#
_symmetry.space_group_name_H-M   'P 1'
#
loop_
_entity.id
_entity.type
_entity.pdbx_description
1 polymer ?
#
loop_
_entity_poly.entity_id
_entity_poly.type
_entity_poly.pdbx_seq_one_letter_code
_entity_poly.pdbx_strand_id
1 'polypeptide(L)'
;MIKNVIGQGILSLLIISQISSFASAESAHNSPSSSSHFSLPPIDKTELEEQLSHTKDEFQQLELLSQLATFYIEWEADAVAADSLLTHGIELAEITYNNTLLLNAYANYLIVIDDYTYSKKVEQIINKLTDLAPQISEIHDVWKCKYALAKGYQLIFNNDKAKDYAYQALTSAIQINDFKNIIATHLVLGDVQQKMNNNVEAIRNYLDALTIAEAEEDAELRMDCYDRLSNFYNLIKAYDKSIQYKLKELNLAETESSPDSIRIMTLKFDLEVIAFNNRTVNEKQLYKILEFADKHHVEKLKKFGLVAFRNHLIKQNDLAQLFNLFNNEFPAELQRIKAEDTSMYYRLSALFNEHQGDIDSAQIYFGWAATRINATNDKLRKSSFYMRYGDFFERNNLKQEAIAQYRSAYLLASSLPYYEFMLEASDKLESIYVELKDYENAYRYGSINGNISDSLSSLLKKEELQLLEIENEEVLREQYAIKEKEETKRRNNIQYTAITILIATAFLLLLILGGFNVHPSLIRMVGFICFIFFFEFLILLFDTWIHHLTHGEPWKILAIKILLMIGLVPLHHFIEKKVTHYLISNKINWKPKKLFTFKKKAASSVVDEIE
;
A
#
# COMPACT_ATOMS: atom_id res chain seq x y z
N MET A 1 -12.82 -25.92 32.56
CA MET A 1 -11.76 -26.34 31.63
C MET A 1 -12.00 -25.83 30.21
N ILE A 2 -13.19 -25.90 29.63
CA ILE A 2 -13.47 -25.49 28.24
C ILE A 2 -13.32 -23.96 28.00
N LYS A 3 -13.61 -23.10 28.97
CA LYS A 3 -13.42 -21.64 28.84
C LYS A 3 -11.96 -21.18 28.84
N ASN A 4 -11.05 -21.94 29.43
CA ASN A 4 -9.60 -21.60 29.39
C ASN A 4 -8.93 -22.05 28.09
N VAL A 5 -9.47 -23.06 27.39
CA VAL A 5 -8.93 -23.51 26.09
C VAL A 5 -9.33 -22.56 24.97
N ILE A 6 -10.54 -21.97 25.05
CA ILE A 6 -11.01 -20.96 24.06
C ILE A 6 -10.27 -19.62 24.24
N GLY A 7 -9.97 -19.23 25.49
CA GLY A 7 -9.18 -18.01 25.77
C GLY A 7 -7.71 -18.13 25.33
N GLN A 8 -7.13 -19.32 25.42
CA GLN A 8 -5.76 -19.57 24.94
C GLN A 8 -5.70 -19.69 23.40
N GLY A 9 -6.77 -20.19 22.76
CA GLY A 9 -6.87 -20.25 21.30
C GLY A 9 -6.95 -18.86 20.63
N ILE A 10 -7.61 -17.90 21.26
CA ILE A 10 -7.72 -16.51 20.75
C ILE A 10 -6.40 -15.73 20.97
N LEU A 11 -5.69 -16.00 22.08
CA LEU A 11 -4.37 -15.41 22.32
C LEU A 11 -3.31 -15.96 21.34
N SER A 12 -3.43 -17.24 20.94
CA SER A 12 -2.54 -17.88 19.97
C SER A 12 -2.74 -17.34 18.55
N LEU A 13 -3.95 -16.94 18.16
CA LEU A 13 -4.24 -16.33 16.86
C LEU A 13 -3.70 -14.89 16.73
N LEU A 14 -3.72 -14.12 17.81
CA LEU A 14 -3.13 -12.77 17.86
C LEU A 14 -1.59 -12.78 17.70
N ILE A 15 -0.96 -13.88 18.04
CA ILE A 15 0.49 -14.04 18.03
C ILE A 15 0.97 -14.66 16.70
N ILE A 16 0.14 -15.42 15.99
CA ILE A 16 0.48 -16.01 14.68
C ILE A 16 0.60 -14.94 13.59
N SER A 17 -0.17 -13.86 13.63
CA SER A 17 0.03 -12.70 12.72
C SER A 17 1.37 -11.98 12.96
N GLN A 18 1.89 -12.03 14.17
CA GLN A 18 3.23 -11.53 14.48
C GLN A 18 4.36 -12.51 14.11
N ILE A 19 4.06 -13.79 13.81
CA ILE A 19 5.10 -14.81 13.56
C ILE A 19 5.52 -14.91 12.11
N SER A 20 4.64 -14.65 11.16
CA SER A 20 5.09 -14.46 9.77
C SER A 20 6.01 -13.23 9.66
N SER A 21 5.80 -12.24 10.51
CA SER A 21 6.74 -11.13 10.69
C SER A 21 8.03 -11.55 11.40
N PHE A 22 8.16 -12.73 12.04
CA PHE A 22 9.33 -13.10 12.85
C PHE A 22 10.20 -14.26 12.30
N ALA A 23 9.75 -15.10 11.37
CA ALA A 23 10.69 -15.78 10.45
C ALA A 23 11.35 -14.75 9.49
N SER A 24 10.62 -13.69 9.18
CA SER A 24 11.13 -12.38 8.86
C SER A 24 11.61 -11.58 10.10
N ALA A 25 11.47 -11.94 11.34
CA ALA A 25 11.74 -11.06 12.49
C ALA A 25 13.16 -11.17 13.07
N GLU A 26 13.99 -12.09 12.65
CA GLU A 26 15.43 -11.74 12.56
C GLU A 26 15.68 -10.79 11.37
N SER A 27 14.84 -10.80 10.37
CA SER A 27 14.76 -9.73 9.35
C SER A 27 13.75 -8.65 9.70
N ALA A 28 12.75 -8.81 10.55
CA ALA A 28 11.69 -7.86 10.85
C ALA A 28 11.80 -7.11 12.18
N HIS A 29 12.75 -7.45 13.04
CA HIS A 29 13.33 -6.43 13.93
C HIS A 29 14.20 -5.44 13.14
N ASN A 30 14.45 -5.70 11.87
CA ASN A 30 15.18 -4.89 10.92
C ASN A 30 14.54 -4.85 9.53
N SER A 31 13.35 -5.45 9.29
CA SER A 31 12.57 -5.04 8.15
C SER A 31 11.87 -3.75 8.53
N PRO A 32 11.88 -2.75 7.66
CA PRO A 32 11.07 -1.57 7.87
C PRO A 32 9.65 -2.06 8.12
N SER A 33 9.03 -1.62 9.22
CA SER A 33 7.59 -1.51 9.24
C SER A 33 7.27 -0.85 7.91
N SER A 34 6.57 -1.56 7.05
CA SER A 34 6.36 -1.21 5.66
C SER A 34 5.48 0.02 5.51
N SER A 35 6.03 1.14 5.88
CA SER A 35 5.58 2.47 5.54
C SER A 35 6.78 3.25 5.03
N SER A 36 7.51 2.66 4.08
CA SER A 36 8.48 3.43 3.31
C SER A 36 7.73 4.31 2.34
N HIS A 37 7.07 5.33 2.87
CA HIS A 37 6.72 6.49 2.07
C HIS A 37 8.02 7.18 1.69
N PHE A 38 8.68 6.71 0.63
CA PHE A 38 9.57 7.58 -0.14
C PHE A 38 8.69 8.57 -0.91
N SER A 39 7.87 9.32 -0.18
CA SER A 39 6.86 10.22 -0.76
C SER A 39 7.39 11.61 -1.08
N LEU A 40 8.71 11.83 -0.87
CA LEU A 40 9.33 13.08 -1.28
C LEU A 40 10.51 12.75 -2.22
N PRO A 41 10.72 13.53 -3.32
CA PRO A 41 11.97 13.48 -4.03
C PRO A 41 13.10 13.68 -3.02
N PRO A 42 14.35 13.21 -3.28
CA PRO A 42 15.43 13.35 -2.33
C PRO A 42 15.59 14.83 -1.99
N ILE A 43 14.93 15.23 -0.90
CA ILE A 43 15.14 16.57 -0.35
C ILE A 43 16.57 16.49 0.17
N ASP A 44 17.43 17.35 -0.32
CA ASP A 44 18.80 17.40 0.14
C ASP A 44 18.77 17.75 1.63
N LYS A 45 19.20 16.80 2.47
CA LYS A 45 19.31 16.98 3.92
C LYS A 45 19.97 18.31 4.26
N THR A 46 21.02 18.63 3.53
CA THR A 46 21.79 19.87 3.67
C THR A 46 20.93 21.11 3.41
N GLU A 47 20.04 21.02 2.41
CA GLU A 47 19.09 22.09 2.12
C GLU A 47 18.06 22.26 3.24
N LEU A 48 17.52 21.17 3.80
CA LEU A 48 16.60 21.24 4.96
C LEU A 48 17.28 21.82 6.20
N GLU A 49 18.52 21.43 6.49
CA GLU A 49 19.31 21.93 7.61
C GLU A 49 19.62 23.43 7.43
N GLU A 50 19.97 23.86 6.20
CA GLU A 50 20.20 25.27 5.89
C GLU A 50 18.91 26.08 6.02
N GLN A 51 17.80 25.62 5.48
CA GLN A 51 16.49 26.27 5.62
C GLN A 51 16.09 26.40 7.09
N LEU A 52 16.28 25.34 7.89
CA LEU A 52 15.99 25.35 9.31
C LEU A 52 16.82 26.40 10.06
N SER A 53 18.11 26.55 9.72
CA SER A 53 19.01 27.52 10.36
C SER A 53 18.64 28.99 10.08
N HIS A 54 17.97 29.26 8.96
CA HIS A 54 17.56 30.61 8.54
C HIS A 54 16.11 30.97 8.89
N THR A 55 15.28 29.98 9.19
CA THR A 55 13.86 30.16 9.44
C THR A 55 13.61 30.63 10.88
N LYS A 56 12.80 31.71 11.04
CA LYS A 56 12.38 32.26 12.33
C LYS A 56 10.89 32.01 12.63
N ASP A 57 10.13 31.59 11.64
CA ASP A 57 8.73 31.25 11.77
C ASP A 57 8.59 29.88 12.43
N GLU A 58 7.88 29.81 13.53
CA GLU A 58 7.77 28.60 14.38
C GLU A 58 7.01 27.48 13.67
N PHE A 59 6.01 27.80 12.85
CA PHE A 59 5.30 26.80 12.04
C PHE A 59 6.19 26.18 10.98
N GLN A 60 6.98 27.02 10.30
CA GLN A 60 7.92 26.56 9.30
C GLN A 60 9.08 25.78 9.94
N GLN A 61 9.57 26.20 11.11
CA GLN A 61 10.57 25.43 11.87
C GLN A 61 10.04 24.03 12.22
N LEU A 62 8.81 23.95 12.72
CA LEU A 62 8.19 22.67 13.08
C LEU A 62 8.01 21.76 11.88
N GLU A 63 7.64 22.30 10.73
CA GLU A 63 7.51 21.56 9.48
C GLU A 63 8.86 21.00 9.01
N LEU A 64 9.92 21.83 9.01
CA LEU A 64 11.28 21.42 8.63
C LEU A 64 11.85 20.38 9.61
N LEU A 65 11.60 20.50 10.91
CA LEU A 65 11.99 19.49 11.90
C LEU A 65 11.29 18.14 11.64
N SER A 66 10.01 18.18 11.27
CA SER A 66 9.25 16.98 10.92
C SER A 66 9.78 16.33 9.64
N GLN A 67 10.10 17.13 8.61
CA GLN A 67 10.65 16.63 7.36
C GLN A 67 12.05 16.02 7.57
N LEU A 68 12.91 16.66 8.35
CA LEU A 68 14.21 16.11 8.74
C LEU A 68 14.07 14.80 9.53
N ALA A 69 13.14 14.74 10.48
CA ALA A 69 12.88 13.52 11.24
C ALA A 69 12.41 12.38 10.33
N THR A 70 11.52 12.66 9.38
CA THR A 70 11.10 11.69 8.35
C THR A 70 12.29 11.24 7.51
N PHE A 71 13.17 12.17 7.10
CA PHE A 71 14.39 11.82 6.38
C PHE A 71 15.26 10.82 7.17
N TYR A 72 15.50 11.08 8.47
CA TYR A 72 16.29 10.17 9.30
C TYR A 72 15.66 8.78 9.44
N ILE A 73 14.35 8.68 9.55
CA ILE A 73 13.64 7.39 9.59
C ILE A 73 13.73 6.66 8.25
N GLU A 74 13.47 7.38 7.16
CA GLU A 74 13.30 6.76 5.85
C GLU A 74 14.62 6.48 5.12
N TRP A 75 15.64 7.32 5.33
CA TRP A 75 16.89 7.24 4.56
C TRP A 75 18.08 6.74 5.36
N GLU A 76 18.18 7.13 6.63
CA GLU A 76 19.32 6.77 7.47
C GLU A 76 19.00 5.62 8.45
N ALA A 77 17.73 5.27 8.63
CA ALA A 77 17.24 4.34 9.65
C ALA A 77 17.74 4.71 11.06
N ASP A 78 17.73 6.01 11.37
CA ASP A 78 18.15 6.58 12.65
C ASP A 78 16.95 7.16 13.43
N ALA A 79 16.27 6.28 14.17
CA ALA A 79 15.14 6.64 15.00
C ALA A 79 15.54 7.57 16.18
N VAL A 80 16.82 7.55 16.60
CA VAL A 80 17.31 8.39 17.71
C VAL A 80 17.42 9.86 17.27
N ALA A 81 17.99 10.08 16.08
CA ALA A 81 18.03 11.43 15.51
C ALA A 81 16.62 11.97 15.25
N ALA A 82 15.73 11.15 14.69
CA ALA A 82 14.33 11.52 14.47
C ALA A 82 13.60 11.89 15.79
N ASP A 83 13.75 11.06 16.83
CA ASP A 83 13.17 11.34 18.15
C ASP A 83 13.69 12.68 18.73
N SER A 84 14.98 12.96 18.58
CA SER A 84 15.57 14.22 19.04
C SER A 84 14.96 15.43 18.33
N LEU A 85 14.84 15.38 17.00
CA LEU A 85 14.26 16.46 16.19
C LEU A 85 12.79 16.72 16.52
N LEU A 86 11.99 15.65 16.60
CA LEU A 86 10.57 15.75 16.94
C LEU A 86 10.35 16.25 18.38
N THR A 87 11.25 15.87 19.30
CA THR A 87 11.23 16.39 20.68
C THR A 87 11.51 17.88 20.70
N HIS A 88 12.50 18.33 19.94
CA HIS A 88 12.80 19.77 19.81
C HIS A 88 11.59 20.54 19.25
N GLY A 89 10.88 19.97 18.26
CA GLY A 89 9.63 20.56 17.76
C GLY A 89 8.54 20.67 18.83
N ILE A 90 8.42 19.68 19.71
CA ILE A 90 7.49 19.73 20.85
C ILE A 90 7.89 20.83 21.84
N GLU A 91 9.17 20.92 22.21
CA GLU A 91 9.68 21.95 23.12
C GLU A 91 9.43 23.37 22.56
N LEU A 92 9.66 23.56 21.26
CA LEU A 92 9.36 24.82 20.57
C LEU A 92 7.87 25.18 20.68
N ALA A 93 6.99 24.21 20.41
CA ALA A 93 5.54 24.43 20.46
C ALA A 93 5.04 24.69 21.90
N GLU A 94 5.62 24.06 22.93
CA GLU A 94 5.25 24.26 24.34
C GLU A 94 5.60 25.66 24.86
N ILE A 95 6.66 26.28 24.35
CA ILE A 95 7.06 27.65 24.75
C ILE A 95 6.09 28.70 24.18
N THR A 96 5.51 28.45 23.00
CA THR A 96 4.66 29.43 22.31
C THR A 96 3.22 29.49 22.82
N TYR A 97 2.77 28.49 23.59
CA TYR A 97 1.38 28.34 24.05
C TYR A 97 0.32 28.42 22.94
N ASN A 98 0.70 28.05 21.72
CA ASN A 98 -0.20 28.05 20.57
C ASN A 98 -0.79 26.64 20.35
N ASN A 99 -2.12 26.50 20.49
CA ASN A 99 -2.79 25.21 20.42
C ASN A 99 -2.63 24.52 19.05
N THR A 100 -2.62 25.26 17.94
CA THR A 100 -2.42 24.71 16.60
C THR A 100 -0.98 24.22 16.42
N LEU A 101 0.00 24.97 16.95
CA LEU A 101 1.40 24.56 16.92
C LEU A 101 1.64 23.31 17.78
N LEU A 102 1.04 23.26 18.98
CA LEU A 102 1.06 22.09 19.88
C LEU A 102 0.43 20.86 19.21
N LEU A 103 -0.74 21.03 18.57
CA LEU A 103 -1.38 19.97 17.81
C LEU A 103 -0.42 19.42 16.73
N ASN A 104 0.18 20.32 15.94
CA ASN A 104 1.08 19.91 14.87
C ASN A 104 2.31 19.17 15.42
N ALA A 105 2.91 19.65 16.51
CA ALA A 105 4.07 19.02 17.11
C ALA A 105 3.76 17.61 17.64
N TYR A 106 2.68 17.46 18.41
CA TYR A 106 2.28 16.16 18.95
C TYR A 106 1.83 15.21 17.85
N ALA A 107 1.05 15.70 16.86
CA ALA A 107 0.61 14.90 15.73
C ALA A 107 1.80 14.41 14.89
N ASN A 108 2.74 15.30 14.53
CA ASN A 108 3.92 14.93 13.76
C ASN A 108 4.74 13.86 14.48
N TYR A 109 4.90 13.98 15.80
CA TYR A 109 5.59 12.95 16.59
C TYR A 109 4.91 11.58 16.45
N LEU A 110 3.58 11.50 16.65
CA LEU A 110 2.83 10.25 16.62
C LEU A 110 2.70 9.66 15.20
N ILE A 111 2.84 10.47 14.15
CA ILE A 111 2.76 10.05 12.76
C ILE A 111 4.12 9.55 12.25
N VAL A 112 5.21 10.25 12.59
CA VAL A 112 6.55 9.97 12.04
C VAL A 112 7.26 8.85 12.80
N ILE A 113 7.17 8.83 14.14
CA ILE A 113 7.79 7.74 14.94
C ILE A 113 7.01 6.44 14.70
N ASP A 114 7.72 5.41 14.26
CA ASP A 114 7.19 4.05 14.02
C ASP A 114 7.84 2.97 14.89
N ASP A 115 8.75 3.36 15.80
CA ASP A 115 9.50 2.45 16.67
C ASP A 115 8.84 2.30 18.04
N TYR A 116 8.41 1.08 18.37
CA TYR A 116 7.78 0.71 19.63
C TYR A 116 8.70 0.88 20.85
N THR A 117 10.02 1.04 20.69
CA THR A 117 10.95 1.31 21.79
C THR A 117 10.63 2.64 22.47
N TYR A 118 9.97 3.56 21.76
CA TYR A 118 9.49 4.84 22.26
C TYR A 118 8.11 4.80 22.90
N SER A 119 7.51 3.62 23.12
CA SER A 119 6.12 3.44 23.59
C SER A 119 5.76 4.27 24.82
N LYS A 120 6.65 4.42 25.80
CA LYS A 120 6.41 5.27 26.99
C LYS A 120 6.27 6.75 26.64
N LYS A 121 7.09 7.24 25.72
CA LYS A 121 7.04 8.64 25.27
C LYS A 121 5.81 8.88 24.38
N VAL A 122 5.51 7.93 23.53
CA VAL A 122 4.27 7.91 22.72
C VAL A 122 3.05 8.00 23.63
N GLU A 123 2.98 7.22 24.72
CA GLU A 123 1.87 7.27 25.68
C GLU A 123 1.74 8.65 26.36
N GLN A 124 2.86 9.29 26.71
CA GLN A 124 2.85 10.64 27.27
C GLN A 124 2.30 11.67 26.26
N ILE A 125 2.70 11.56 24.98
CA ILE A 125 2.24 12.46 23.93
C ILE A 125 0.77 12.23 23.59
N ILE A 126 0.30 10.97 23.58
CA ILE A 126 -1.12 10.64 23.45
C ILE A 126 -1.94 11.35 24.54
N ASN A 127 -1.50 11.31 25.79
CA ASN A 127 -2.20 11.97 26.89
C ASN A 127 -2.25 13.49 26.69
N LYS A 128 -1.12 14.13 26.35
CA LYS A 128 -1.06 15.58 26.05
C LYS A 128 -1.98 15.96 24.89
N LEU A 129 -1.99 15.17 23.81
CA LEU A 129 -2.85 15.42 22.64
C LEU A 129 -4.33 15.19 22.98
N THR A 130 -4.64 14.21 23.82
CA THR A 130 -6.01 13.95 24.30
C THR A 130 -6.53 15.10 25.15
N ASP A 131 -5.68 15.70 26.03
CA ASP A 131 -6.02 16.85 26.84
C ASP A 131 -6.20 18.14 26.01
N LEU A 132 -5.47 18.26 24.90
CA LEU A 132 -5.60 19.36 23.94
C LEU A 132 -6.84 19.24 23.05
N ALA A 133 -7.28 18.03 22.71
CA ALA A 133 -8.35 17.76 21.75
C ALA A 133 -9.65 18.57 21.98
N PRO A 134 -10.16 18.80 23.21
CA PRO A 134 -11.38 19.59 23.43
C PRO A 134 -11.25 21.08 23.05
N GLN A 135 -10.04 21.58 22.88
CA GLN A 135 -9.75 22.99 22.55
C GLN A 135 -9.62 23.20 21.03
N ILE A 136 -9.67 22.11 20.25
CA ILE A 136 -9.54 22.13 18.79
C ILE A 136 -10.94 22.22 18.18
N SER A 137 -11.20 23.25 17.38
CA SER A 137 -12.51 23.50 16.77
C SER A 137 -12.52 23.39 15.24
N GLU A 138 -11.39 23.70 14.59
CA GLU A 138 -11.27 23.61 13.14
C GLU A 138 -11.34 22.15 12.68
N ILE A 139 -12.23 21.85 11.74
CA ILE A 139 -12.54 20.46 11.35
C ILE A 139 -11.32 19.72 10.78
N HIS A 140 -10.42 20.44 10.09
CA HIS A 140 -9.18 19.88 9.56
C HIS A 140 -8.23 19.48 10.71
N ASP A 141 -8.08 20.34 11.72
CA ASP A 141 -7.29 20.09 12.91
C ASP A 141 -7.89 18.94 13.74
N VAL A 142 -9.22 18.87 13.82
CA VAL A 142 -9.94 17.74 14.46
C VAL A 142 -9.62 16.42 13.75
N TRP A 143 -9.59 16.41 12.41
CA TRP A 143 -9.14 15.22 11.67
C TRP A 143 -7.70 14.85 12.03
N LYS A 144 -6.77 15.81 11.94
CA LYS A 144 -5.34 15.59 12.21
C LYS A 144 -5.11 15.05 13.64
N CYS A 145 -5.80 15.60 14.61
CA CYS A 145 -5.75 15.15 16.00
C CYS A 145 -6.18 13.69 16.15
N LYS A 146 -7.34 13.33 15.59
CA LYS A 146 -7.88 11.97 15.67
C LYS A 146 -7.02 10.97 14.91
N TYR A 147 -6.52 11.33 13.72
CA TYR A 147 -5.61 10.52 12.92
C TYR A 147 -4.31 10.24 13.68
N ALA A 148 -3.69 11.26 14.27
CA ALA A 148 -2.48 11.11 15.07
C ALA A 148 -2.72 10.22 16.31
N LEU A 149 -3.85 10.39 17.01
CA LEU A 149 -4.23 9.53 18.12
C LEU A 149 -4.40 8.07 17.68
N ALA A 150 -5.01 7.83 16.52
CA ALA A 150 -5.13 6.48 15.97
C ALA A 150 -3.74 5.85 15.73
N LYS A 151 -2.81 6.57 15.11
CA LYS A 151 -1.42 6.14 14.90
C LYS A 151 -0.71 5.89 16.23
N GLY A 152 -0.83 6.80 17.19
CA GLY A 152 -0.21 6.67 18.50
C GLY A 152 -0.72 5.44 19.28
N TYR A 153 -2.02 5.22 19.34
CA TYR A 153 -2.59 4.02 19.97
C TYR A 153 -2.19 2.73 19.27
N GLN A 154 -1.98 2.76 17.94
CA GLN A 154 -1.46 1.63 17.19
C GLN A 154 -0.02 1.27 17.60
N LEU A 155 0.83 2.26 17.89
CA LEU A 155 2.22 2.08 18.34
C LEU A 155 2.30 1.46 19.75
N ILE A 156 1.36 1.75 20.62
CA ILE A 156 1.30 1.15 21.97
C ILE A 156 0.40 -0.09 22.04
N PHE A 157 0.07 -0.68 20.89
CA PHE A 157 -0.74 -1.91 20.75
C PHE A 157 -2.15 -1.84 21.36
N ASN A 158 -2.72 -0.65 21.52
CA ASN A 158 -4.11 -0.46 21.91
C ASN A 158 -5.01 -0.36 20.67
N ASN A 159 -5.19 -1.49 20.00
CA ASN A 159 -5.87 -1.53 18.70
C ASN A 159 -7.35 -1.14 18.78
N ASP A 160 -8.04 -1.37 19.90
CA ASP A 160 -9.43 -0.94 20.07
C ASP A 160 -9.56 0.58 20.03
N LYS A 161 -8.75 1.31 20.81
CA LYS A 161 -8.72 2.77 20.77
C LYS A 161 -8.22 3.29 19.41
N ALA A 162 -7.20 2.66 18.84
CA ALA A 162 -6.70 3.03 17.51
C ALA A 162 -7.83 2.98 16.48
N LYS A 163 -8.63 1.90 16.48
CA LYS A 163 -9.79 1.74 15.61
C LYS A 163 -10.85 2.83 15.83
N ASP A 164 -11.20 3.08 17.08
CA ASP A 164 -12.23 4.08 17.42
C ASP A 164 -11.82 5.49 16.95
N TYR A 165 -10.56 5.89 17.18
CA TYR A 165 -10.05 7.18 16.70
C TYR A 165 -9.92 7.22 15.17
N ALA A 166 -9.55 6.13 14.52
CA ALA A 166 -9.49 6.07 13.07
C ALA A 166 -10.88 6.23 12.42
N TYR A 167 -11.94 5.62 12.96
CA TYR A 167 -13.31 5.87 12.49
C TYR A 167 -13.76 7.31 12.70
N GLN A 168 -13.40 7.93 13.83
CA GLN A 168 -13.69 9.33 14.07
C GLN A 168 -12.91 10.24 13.09
N ALA A 169 -11.65 9.90 12.77
CA ALA A 169 -10.86 10.59 11.77
C ALA A 169 -11.51 10.46 10.38
N LEU A 170 -11.95 9.26 10.00
CA LEU A 170 -12.64 9.02 8.73
C LEU A 170 -13.91 9.89 8.61
N THR A 171 -14.70 9.95 9.68
CA THR A 171 -15.89 10.82 9.71
C THR A 171 -15.53 12.28 9.47
N SER A 172 -14.46 12.77 10.09
CA SER A 172 -13.99 14.15 9.90
C SER A 172 -13.45 14.37 8.48
N ALA A 173 -12.68 13.42 7.92
CA ALA A 173 -12.16 13.50 6.56
C ALA A 173 -13.29 13.57 5.50
N ILE A 174 -14.34 12.77 5.68
CA ILE A 174 -15.53 12.80 4.81
C ILE A 174 -16.25 14.15 4.91
N GLN A 175 -16.36 14.72 6.11
CA GLN A 175 -16.99 16.05 6.29
C GLN A 175 -16.20 17.17 5.61
N ILE A 176 -14.86 17.07 5.61
CA ILE A 176 -13.99 18.01 4.89
C ILE A 176 -14.08 17.80 3.37
N ASN A 177 -14.49 16.61 2.92
CA ASN A 177 -14.44 16.15 1.53
C ASN A 177 -13.01 16.17 0.96
N ASP A 178 -12.03 15.79 1.78
CA ASP A 178 -10.61 15.69 1.41
C ASP A 178 -10.25 14.23 1.14
N PHE A 179 -10.11 13.88 -0.13
CA PHE A 179 -9.83 12.51 -0.55
C PHE A 179 -8.48 12.00 -0.04
N LYS A 180 -7.45 12.86 0.11
CA LYS A 180 -6.15 12.46 0.66
C LYS A 180 -6.29 12.00 2.10
N ASN A 181 -7.01 12.77 2.91
CA ASN A 181 -7.28 12.42 4.30
C ASN A 181 -8.17 11.18 4.43
N ILE A 182 -9.13 11.00 3.52
CA ILE A 182 -9.98 9.80 3.48
C ILE A 182 -9.13 8.57 3.19
N ILE A 183 -8.28 8.61 2.15
CA ILE A 183 -7.37 7.51 1.78
C ILE A 183 -6.44 7.18 2.94
N ALA A 184 -5.71 8.18 3.48
CA ALA A 184 -4.80 7.99 4.60
C ALA A 184 -5.48 7.32 5.80
N THR A 185 -6.73 7.69 6.08
CA THR A 185 -7.48 7.14 7.20
C THR A 185 -7.96 5.71 6.92
N HIS A 186 -8.37 5.38 5.69
CA HIS A 186 -8.68 4.00 5.29
C HIS A 186 -7.44 3.10 5.40
N LEU A 187 -6.25 3.58 4.99
CA LEU A 187 -5.02 2.82 5.14
C LEU A 187 -4.71 2.52 6.62
N VAL A 188 -4.88 3.49 7.52
CA VAL A 188 -4.71 3.27 8.97
C VAL A 188 -5.76 2.31 9.52
N LEU A 189 -7.02 2.41 9.10
CA LEU A 189 -8.06 1.44 9.47
C LEU A 189 -7.69 0.02 9.02
N GLY A 190 -7.20 -0.12 7.80
CA GLY A 190 -6.69 -1.39 7.29
C GLY A 190 -5.57 -1.96 8.17
N ASP A 191 -4.56 -1.14 8.50
CA ASP A 191 -3.44 -1.53 9.36
C ASP A 191 -3.92 -1.97 10.76
N VAL A 192 -4.86 -1.24 11.35
CA VAL A 192 -5.42 -1.57 12.68
C VAL A 192 -6.22 -2.86 12.63
N GLN A 193 -7.09 -3.04 11.63
CA GLN A 193 -7.87 -4.27 11.45
C GLN A 193 -6.97 -5.47 11.21
N GLN A 194 -5.90 -5.32 10.45
CA GLN A 194 -4.89 -6.35 10.23
C GLN A 194 -4.22 -6.77 11.55
N LYS A 195 -3.81 -5.80 12.38
CA LYS A 195 -3.24 -6.07 13.72
C LYS A 195 -4.24 -6.74 14.68
N MET A 196 -5.54 -6.54 14.45
CA MET A 196 -6.62 -7.25 15.14
C MET A 196 -6.94 -8.61 14.52
N ASN A 197 -6.21 -9.04 13.49
CA ASN A 197 -6.44 -10.27 12.73
C ASN A 197 -7.82 -10.31 12.01
N ASN A 198 -8.40 -9.16 11.73
CA ASN A 198 -9.62 -8.99 10.95
C ASN A 198 -9.29 -8.79 9.48
N ASN A 199 -8.71 -9.81 8.84
CA ASN A 199 -8.13 -9.70 7.49
C ASN A 199 -9.14 -9.25 6.43
N VAL A 200 -10.41 -9.68 6.51
CA VAL A 200 -11.47 -9.27 5.56
C VAL A 200 -11.76 -7.76 5.66
N GLU A 201 -11.87 -7.24 6.88
CA GLU A 201 -12.08 -5.80 7.07
C GLU A 201 -10.83 -4.98 6.73
N ALA A 202 -9.63 -5.54 6.93
CA ALA A 202 -8.38 -4.90 6.53
C ALA A 202 -8.32 -4.72 5.01
N ILE A 203 -8.54 -5.80 4.25
CA ILE A 203 -8.52 -5.74 2.78
C ILE A 203 -9.59 -4.80 2.22
N ARG A 204 -10.80 -4.76 2.80
CA ARG A 204 -11.84 -3.82 2.41
C ARG A 204 -11.37 -2.38 2.51
N ASN A 205 -10.78 -2.00 3.64
CA ASN A 205 -10.26 -0.65 3.82
C ASN A 205 -9.14 -0.31 2.83
N TYR A 206 -8.21 -1.23 2.56
CA TYR A 206 -7.16 -0.99 1.56
C TYR A 206 -7.72 -0.85 0.14
N LEU A 207 -8.74 -1.64 -0.23
CA LEU A 207 -9.40 -1.56 -1.53
C LEU A 207 -10.29 -0.30 -1.66
N ASP A 208 -10.92 0.15 -0.56
CA ASP A 208 -11.65 1.42 -0.53
C ASP A 208 -10.69 2.59 -0.78
N ALA A 209 -9.53 2.61 -0.11
CA ALA A 209 -8.49 3.60 -0.34
C ALA A 209 -8.01 3.58 -1.80
N LEU A 210 -7.71 2.40 -2.36
CA LEU A 210 -7.27 2.26 -3.75
C LEU A 210 -8.33 2.75 -4.74
N THR A 211 -9.60 2.43 -4.51
CA THR A 211 -10.72 2.86 -5.38
C THR A 211 -10.80 4.39 -5.47
N ILE A 212 -10.63 5.09 -4.34
CA ILE A 212 -10.62 6.54 -4.29
C ILE A 212 -9.37 7.10 -4.99
N ALA A 213 -8.19 6.53 -4.73
CA ALA A 213 -6.93 6.96 -5.36
C ALA A 213 -6.93 6.75 -6.89
N GLU A 214 -7.59 5.70 -7.39
CA GLU A 214 -7.79 5.48 -8.83
C GLU A 214 -8.77 6.48 -9.44
N ALA A 215 -9.83 6.85 -8.72
CA ALA A 215 -10.81 7.83 -9.19
C ALA A 215 -10.24 9.25 -9.29
N GLU A 216 -9.34 9.61 -8.39
CA GLU A 216 -8.64 10.91 -8.37
C GLU A 216 -7.41 10.94 -9.31
N GLU A 217 -7.05 9.81 -9.93
CA GLU A 217 -5.89 9.65 -10.83
C GLU A 217 -4.54 10.07 -10.18
N ASP A 218 -4.46 10.08 -8.84
CA ASP A 218 -3.25 10.44 -8.09
C ASP A 218 -2.29 9.25 -8.02
N ALA A 219 -1.13 9.37 -8.68
CA ALA A 219 -0.16 8.29 -8.78
C ALA A 219 0.48 7.95 -7.44
N GLU A 220 0.81 8.96 -6.60
CA GLU A 220 1.42 8.77 -5.29
C GLU A 220 0.48 8.00 -4.36
N LEU A 221 -0.77 8.42 -4.26
CA LEU A 221 -1.75 7.72 -3.42
C LEU A 221 -2.04 6.30 -3.89
N ARG A 222 -1.99 6.05 -5.21
CA ARG A 222 -2.09 4.67 -5.74
C ARG A 222 -0.89 3.82 -5.35
N MET A 223 0.33 4.39 -5.37
CA MET A 223 1.53 3.68 -4.93
C MET A 223 1.43 3.32 -3.45
N ASP A 224 0.99 4.24 -2.59
CA ASP A 224 0.74 3.97 -1.17
C ASP A 224 -0.24 2.81 -0.94
N CYS A 225 -1.34 2.80 -1.71
CA CYS A 225 -2.32 1.72 -1.63
C CYS A 225 -1.73 0.38 -2.11
N TYR A 226 -0.92 0.37 -3.18
CA TYR A 226 -0.27 -0.85 -3.67
C TYR A 226 0.76 -1.38 -2.68
N ASP A 227 1.53 -0.51 -2.02
CA ASP A 227 2.45 -0.90 -0.95
C ASP A 227 1.71 -1.60 0.19
N ARG A 228 0.62 -0.99 0.71
CA ARG A 228 -0.18 -1.58 1.79
C ARG A 228 -0.79 -2.92 1.41
N LEU A 229 -1.34 -3.04 0.20
CA LEU A 229 -1.88 -4.30 -0.32
C LEU A 229 -0.78 -5.36 -0.48
N SER A 230 0.38 -4.99 -1.03
CA SER A 230 1.52 -5.89 -1.13
C SER A 230 1.96 -6.42 0.23
N ASN A 231 2.10 -5.53 1.20
CA ASN A 231 2.50 -5.88 2.57
C ASN A 231 1.47 -6.75 3.27
N PHE A 232 0.18 -6.45 3.10
CA PHE A 232 -0.91 -7.27 3.60
C PHE A 232 -0.85 -8.69 3.05
N TYR A 233 -0.73 -8.85 1.71
CA TYR A 233 -0.64 -10.17 1.09
C TYR A 233 0.65 -10.92 1.45
N ASN A 234 1.77 -10.23 1.64
CA ASN A 234 3.00 -10.83 2.14
C ASN A 234 2.81 -11.41 3.55
N LEU A 235 2.13 -10.68 4.44
CA LEU A 235 1.87 -11.11 5.82
C LEU A 235 0.99 -12.37 5.88
N ILE A 236 -0.05 -12.45 5.05
CA ILE A 236 -0.92 -13.64 4.96
C ILE A 236 -0.32 -14.74 4.05
N LYS A 237 0.95 -14.63 3.67
CA LYS A 237 1.72 -15.59 2.85
C LYS A 237 1.17 -15.79 1.42
N ALA A 238 0.32 -14.89 0.92
CA ALA A 238 -0.16 -14.86 -0.45
C ALA A 238 0.86 -14.15 -1.37
N TYR A 239 2.05 -14.74 -1.49
CA TYR A 239 3.22 -14.09 -2.10
C TYR A 239 3.01 -13.67 -3.56
N ASP A 240 2.26 -14.44 -4.34
CA ASP A 240 1.97 -14.11 -5.74
C ASP A 240 1.18 -12.79 -5.86
N LYS A 241 0.17 -12.61 -5.01
CA LYS A 241 -0.59 -11.36 -4.91
C LYS A 241 0.27 -10.20 -4.42
N SER A 242 1.09 -10.46 -3.41
CA SER A 242 2.05 -9.47 -2.89
C SER A 242 2.98 -8.97 -3.99
N ILE A 243 3.59 -9.88 -4.76
CA ILE A 243 4.45 -9.54 -5.90
C ILE A 243 3.66 -8.75 -6.96
N GLN A 244 2.43 -9.15 -7.26
CA GLN A 244 1.60 -8.46 -8.25
C GLN A 244 1.37 -6.99 -7.88
N TYR A 245 1.02 -6.69 -6.62
CA TYR A 245 0.82 -5.31 -6.18
C TYR A 245 2.12 -4.52 -6.13
N LYS A 246 3.23 -5.13 -5.67
CA LYS A 246 4.54 -4.48 -5.67
C LYS A 246 5.05 -4.18 -7.09
N LEU A 247 4.74 -5.03 -8.08
CA LEU A 247 5.03 -4.76 -9.49
C LEU A 247 4.18 -3.64 -10.07
N LYS A 248 2.90 -3.49 -9.65
CA LYS A 248 2.07 -2.35 -10.04
C LYS A 248 2.67 -1.04 -9.53
N GLU A 249 3.12 -1.03 -8.27
CA GLU A 249 3.81 0.11 -7.66
C GLU A 249 5.09 0.46 -8.40
N LEU A 250 5.95 -0.53 -8.64
CA LEU A 250 7.21 -0.35 -9.39
C LEU A 250 6.97 0.20 -10.80
N ASN A 251 5.96 -0.31 -11.51
CA ASN A 251 5.63 0.17 -12.85
C ASN A 251 5.19 1.64 -12.85
N LEU A 252 4.42 2.08 -11.84
CA LEU A 252 4.07 3.48 -11.69
C LEU A 252 5.32 4.34 -11.47
N ALA A 253 6.20 3.96 -10.55
CA ALA A 253 7.44 4.67 -10.25
C ALA A 253 8.39 4.74 -11.48
N GLU A 254 8.47 3.68 -12.29
CA GLU A 254 9.29 3.66 -13.52
C GLU A 254 8.68 4.50 -14.67
N THR A 255 7.37 4.73 -14.66
CA THR A 255 6.65 5.48 -15.72
C THR A 255 6.44 6.96 -15.41
N GLU A 256 6.87 7.45 -14.26
CA GLU A 256 6.85 8.86 -13.92
C GLU A 256 7.68 9.71 -14.92
N SER A 257 7.31 10.97 -15.06
CA SER A 257 8.03 11.92 -15.95
C SER A 257 9.48 12.18 -15.51
N SER A 258 9.78 11.99 -14.22
CA SER A 258 11.11 12.08 -13.61
C SER A 258 11.26 10.92 -12.61
N PRO A 259 11.61 9.70 -13.10
CA PRO A 259 11.68 8.53 -12.23
C PRO A 259 12.76 8.66 -11.15
N ASP A 260 12.38 8.46 -9.90
CA ASP A 260 13.33 8.40 -8.79
C ASP A 260 14.04 7.04 -8.74
N SER A 261 15.34 7.07 -9.04
CA SER A 261 16.16 5.86 -9.09
C SER A 261 16.31 5.17 -7.73
N ILE A 262 16.26 5.92 -6.63
CA ILE A 262 16.38 5.37 -5.28
C ILE A 262 15.08 4.66 -4.90
N ARG A 263 13.93 5.29 -5.14
CA ARG A 263 12.62 4.68 -4.97
C ARG A 263 12.51 3.38 -5.78
N ILE A 264 12.84 3.42 -7.06
CA ILE A 264 12.83 2.23 -7.93
C ILE A 264 13.71 1.11 -7.38
N MET A 265 14.92 1.45 -6.88
CA MET A 265 15.82 0.44 -6.34
C MET A 265 15.32 -0.13 -5.00
N THR A 266 14.66 0.69 -4.18
CA THR A 266 14.01 0.25 -2.93
C THR A 266 12.85 -0.70 -3.24
N LEU A 267 12.00 -0.39 -4.21
CA LEU A 267 10.91 -1.28 -4.63
C LEU A 267 11.42 -2.62 -5.19
N LYS A 268 12.55 -2.59 -5.91
CA LYS A 268 13.23 -3.82 -6.34
C LYS A 268 13.78 -4.62 -5.16
N PHE A 269 14.24 -3.94 -4.10
CA PHE A 269 14.65 -4.60 -2.86
C PHE A 269 13.45 -5.25 -2.16
N ASP A 270 12.32 -4.56 -2.04
CA ASP A 270 11.10 -5.10 -1.44
C ASP A 270 10.62 -6.37 -2.16
N LEU A 271 10.71 -6.40 -3.50
CA LEU A 271 10.44 -7.61 -4.28
C LEU A 271 11.37 -8.77 -3.91
N GLU A 272 12.67 -8.51 -3.68
CA GLU A 272 13.61 -9.56 -3.23
C GLU A 272 13.31 -10.01 -1.79
N VAL A 273 12.82 -9.12 -0.91
CA VAL A 273 12.38 -9.49 0.46
C VAL A 273 11.15 -10.40 0.39
N ILE A 274 10.18 -10.11 -0.46
CA ILE A 274 9.01 -10.98 -0.69
C ILE A 274 9.47 -12.33 -1.29
N ALA A 275 10.38 -12.30 -2.26
CA ALA A 275 10.98 -13.49 -2.86
C ALA A 275 11.74 -14.35 -1.85
N PHE A 276 12.43 -13.73 -0.88
CA PHE A 276 13.07 -14.43 0.24
C PHE A 276 12.07 -15.24 1.06
N ASN A 277 10.91 -14.67 1.36
CA ASN A 277 9.83 -15.36 2.06
C ASN A 277 9.27 -16.53 1.22
N ASN A 278 9.21 -16.39 -0.11
CA ASN A 278 8.77 -17.40 -1.08
C ASN A 278 9.91 -18.36 -1.54
N ARG A 279 11.12 -18.24 -1.00
CA ARG A 279 12.30 -19.07 -1.33
C ARG A 279 12.83 -18.93 -2.78
N THR A 280 12.62 -17.80 -3.44
CA THR A 280 12.95 -17.55 -4.85
C THR A 280 13.87 -16.35 -5.07
N VAL A 281 14.82 -16.11 -4.16
CA VAL A 281 15.71 -14.93 -4.17
C VAL A 281 16.63 -14.89 -5.39
N ASN A 282 16.80 -13.69 -5.94
CA ASN A 282 17.78 -13.41 -6.99
C ASN A 282 19.03 -12.70 -6.42
N GLU A 283 20.06 -13.47 -6.11
CA GLU A 283 21.31 -12.95 -5.52
C GLU A 283 21.96 -11.85 -6.36
N LYS A 284 21.93 -11.99 -7.71
CA LYS A 284 22.50 -10.95 -8.59
C LYS A 284 21.77 -9.62 -8.47
N GLN A 285 20.46 -9.67 -8.20
CA GLN A 285 19.70 -8.45 -7.98
C GLN A 285 20.02 -7.83 -6.62
N LEU A 286 20.17 -8.64 -5.56
CA LEU A 286 20.61 -8.15 -4.25
C LEU A 286 21.98 -7.48 -4.32
N TYR A 287 22.93 -8.05 -5.05
CA TYR A 287 24.24 -7.40 -5.26
C TYR A 287 24.11 -6.04 -5.95
N LYS A 288 23.30 -5.92 -7.01
CA LYS A 288 23.06 -4.64 -7.70
C LYS A 288 22.46 -3.60 -6.77
N ILE A 289 21.55 -4.03 -5.90
CA ILE A 289 20.90 -3.16 -4.92
C ILE A 289 21.94 -2.66 -3.91
N LEU A 290 22.80 -3.54 -3.40
CA LEU A 290 23.87 -3.16 -2.46
C LEU A 290 24.89 -2.22 -3.10
N GLU A 291 25.33 -2.52 -4.32
CA GLU A 291 26.25 -1.65 -5.08
C GLU A 291 25.64 -0.25 -5.33
N PHE A 292 24.36 -0.22 -5.69
CA PHE A 292 23.62 1.03 -5.86
C PHE A 292 23.53 1.81 -4.54
N ALA A 293 23.14 1.15 -3.45
CA ALA A 293 22.98 1.76 -2.15
C ALA A 293 24.31 2.34 -1.60
N ASP A 294 25.42 1.62 -1.79
CA ASP A 294 26.76 2.08 -1.40
C ASP A 294 27.20 3.30 -2.24
N LYS A 295 27.03 3.22 -3.57
CA LYS A 295 27.37 4.29 -4.49
C LYS A 295 26.60 5.59 -4.25
N HIS A 296 25.33 5.48 -3.90
CA HIS A 296 24.43 6.61 -3.69
C HIS A 296 24.25 7.00 -2.22
N HIS A 297 25.00 6.38 -1.30
CA HIS A 297 24.97 6.61 0.15
C HIS A 297 23.58 6.48 0.78
N VAL A 298 22.77 5.50 0.29
CA VAL A 298 21.45 5.20 0.85
C VAL A 298 21.61 4.19 1.99
N GLU A 299 21.94 4.69 3.17
CA GLU A 299 22.34 3.86 4.32
C GLU A 299 21.25 2.87 4.75
N LYS A 300 19.97 3.27 4.73
CA LYS A 300 18.84 2.38 5.05
C LYS A 300 18.81 1.18 4.09
N LEU A 301 18.82 1.42 2.78
CA LEU A 301 18.78 0.36 1.78
C LEU A 301 20.00 -0.57 1.87
N LYS A 302 21.18 0.01 2.11
CA LYS A 302 22.43 -0.75 2.35
C LYS A 302 22.32 -1.65 3.57
N LYS A 303 21.89 -1.10 4.71
CA LYS A 303 21.72 -1.82 5.98
C LYS A 303 20.77 -3.00 5.84
N PHE A 304 19.56 -2.75 5.30
CA PHE A 304 18.57 -3.80 5.14
C PHE A 304 18.94 -4.81 4.04
N GLY A 305 19.54 -4.36 2.95
CA GLY A 305 20.04 -5.22 1.89
C GLY A 305 21.09 -6.20 2.41
N LEU A 306 22.05 -5.73 3.24
CA LEU A 306 23.05 -6.58 3.87
C LEU A 306 22.44 -7.57 4.87
N VAL A 307 21.42 -7.16 5.63
CA VAL A 307 20.68 -8.06 6.53
C VAL A 307 19.97 -9.16 5.73
N ALA A 308 19.25 -8.81 4.67
CA ALA A 308 18.54 -9.76 3.82
C ALA A 308 19.52 -10.75 3.17
N PHE A 309 20.61 -10.25 2.61
CA PHE A 309 21.61 -11.08 1.94
C PHE A 309 22.35 -11.99 2.93
N ARG A 310 22.77 -11.48 4.09
CA ARG A 310 23.34 -12.27 5.18
C ARG A 310 22.42 -13.44 5.56
N ASN A 311 21.13 -13.14 5.79
CA ASN A 311 20.16 -14.15 6.20
C ASN A 311 19.95 -15.20 5.10
N HIS A 312 19.94 -14.78 3.83
CA HIS A 312 19.90 -15.68 2.69
C HIS A 312 21.11 -16.63 2.67
N LEU A 313 22.33 -16.10 2.75
CA LEU A 313 23.56 -16.89 2.73
C LEU A 313 23.66 -17.86 3.91
N ILE A 314 23.25 -17.44 5.11
CA ILE A 314 23.19 -18.33 6.29
C ILE A 314 22.19 -19.47 6.04
N LYS A 315 21.02 -19.18 5.45
CA LYS A 315 20.00 -20.19 5.15
C LYS A 315 20.46 -21.18 4.09
N GLN A 316 21.22 -20.72 3.09
CA GLN A 316 21.84 -21.58 2.06
C GLN A 316 23.10 -22.30 2.55
N ASN A 317 23.59 -21.98 3.75
CA ASN A 317 24.87 -22.44 4.30
C ASN A 317 26.07 -22.08 3.40
N ASP A 318 25.97 -20.95 2.67
CA ASP A 318 27.09 -20.44 1.87
C ASP A 318 28.02 -19.56 2.73
N LEU A 319 28.84 -20.24 3.54
CA LEU A 319 29.78 -19.59 4.46
C LEU A 319 30.93 -18.89 3.72
N ALA A 320 31.27 -19.35 2.51
CA ALA A 320 32.34 -18.76 1.71
C ALA A 320 31.93 -17.36 1.22
N GLN A 321 30.73 -17.26 0.64
CA GLN A 321 30.19 -15.99 0.17
C GLN A 321 29.88 -15.06 1.34
N LEU A 322 29.37 -15.59 2.46
CA LEU A 322 29.15 -14.83 3.70
C LEU A 322 30.45 -14.21 4.23
N PHE A 323 31.53 -14.99 4.25
CA PHE A 323 32.85 -14.50 4.65
C PHE A 323 33.35 -13.40 3.71
N ASN A 324 33.24 -13.60 2.39
CA ASN A 324 33.64 -12.63 1.39
C ASN A 324 32.88 -11.31 1.53
N LEU A 325 31.55 -11.37 1.71
CA LEU A 325 30.67 -10.22 1.86
C LEU A 325 31.12 -9.28 3.00
N PHE A 326 31.41 -9.83 4.17
CA PHE A 326 31.71 -9.03 5.37
C PHE A 326 33.21 -8.74 5.60
N ASN A 327 34.11 -9.51 5.02
CA ASN A 327 35.55 -9.28 5.21
C ASN A 327 36.22 -8.57 4.05
N ASN A 328 35.67 -8.69 2.82
CA ASN A 328 36.29 -8.13 1.63
C ASN A 328 35.45 -6.99 1.01
N GLU A 329 34.12 -7.17 0.90
CA GLU A 329 33.26 -6.22 0.20
C GLU A 329 32.73 -5.12 1.12
N PHE A 330 32.21 -5.47 2.31
CA PHE A 330 31.62 -4.52 3.26
C PHE A 330 32.25 -4.65 4.67
N PRO A 331 33.58 -4.48 4.84
CA PRO A 331 34.25 -4.69 6.14
C PRO A 331 33.83 -3.66 7.21
N ALA A 332 33.43 -2.45 6.81
CA ALA A 332 32.92 -1.43 7.73
C ALA A 332 31.63 -1.89 8.43
N GLU A 333 30.79 -2.64 7.71
CA GLU A 333 29.55 -3.18 8.24
C GLU A 333 29.76 -4.19 9.37
N LEU A 334 30.79 -5.02 9.26
CA LEU A 334 31.15 -5.94 10.35
C LEU A 334 31.53 -5.18 11.63
N GLN A 335 32.20 -4.02 11.50
CA GLN A 335 32.54 -3.18 12.66
C GLN A 335 31.29 -2.50 13.23
N ARG A 336 30.35 -2.08 12.37
CA ARG A 336 29.06 -1.53 12.80
C ARG A 336 28.25 -2.59 13.58
N ILE A 337 28.14 -3.82 13.05
CA ILE A 337 27.48 -4.94 13.74
C ILE A 337 28.14 -5.21 15.08
N LYS A 338 29.47 -5.13 15.18
CA LYS A 338 30.19 -5.31 16.44
C LYS A 338 29.79 -4.28 17.50
N ALA A 339 29.56 -3.05 17.09
CA ALA A 339 29.16 -1.95 17.97
C ALA A 339 27.69 -2.04 18.37
N GLU A 340 26.80 -2.32 17.41
CA GLU A 340 25.35 -2.29 17.60
C GLU A 340 24.78 -3.62 18.12
N ASP A 341 25.22 -4.76 17.57
CA ASP A 341 24.76 -6.11 17.94
C ASP A 341 25.93 -7.08 18.15
N THR A 342 26.53 -7.00 19.32
CA THR A 342 27.65 -7.85 19.71
C THR A 342 27.32 -9.36 19.61
N SER A 343 26.03 -9.75 19.81
CA SER A 343 25.61 -11.16 19.68
C SER A 343 25.71 -11.63 18.23
N MET A 344 25.24 -10.81 17.28
CA MET A 344 25.35 -11.10 15.85
C MET A 344 26.80 -11.11 15.39
N TYR A 345 27.61 -10.17 15.87
CA TYR A 345 29.05 -10.17 15.58
C TYR A 345 29.71 -11.48 15.98
N TYR A 346 29.44 -12.00 17.18
CA TYR A 346 30.02 -13.31 17.62
C TYR A 346 29.46 -14.46 16.78
N ARG A 347 28.20 -14.45 16.38
CA ARG A 347 27.66 -15.47 15.48
C ARG A 347 28.35 -15.46 14.12
N LEU A 348 28.57 -14.30 13.51
CA LEU A 348 29.32 -14.19 12.25
C LEU A 348 30.76 -14.64 12.42
N SER A 349 31.44 -14.26 13.51
CA SER A 349 32.78 -14.69 13.81
C SER A 349 32.86 -16.22 13.95
N ALA A 350 31.85 -16.85 14.57
CA ALA A 350 31.76 -18.31 14.66
C ALA A 350 31.65 -18.96 13.27
N LEU A 351 30.74 -18.46 12.42
CA LEU A 351 30.59 -18.98 11.06
C LEU A 351 31.84 -18.76 10.18
N PHE A 352 32.56 -17.67 10.39
CA PHE A 352 33.81 -17.40 9.67
C PHE A 352 34.94 -18.37 10.09
N ASN A 353 35.04 -18.67 11.40
CA ASN A 353 36.00 -19.68 11.89
C ASN A 353 35.62 -21.09 11.43
N GLU A 354 34.32 -21.43 11.41
CA GLU A 354 33.82 -22.68 10.84
C GLU A 354 34.22 -22.81 9.36
N HIS A 355 34.03 -21.74 8.56
CA HIS A 355 34.47 -21.72 7.16
C HIS A 355 35.97 -21.96 6.99
N GLN A 356 36.78 -21.44 7.91
CA GLN A 356 38.24 -21.63 7.90
C GLN A 356 38.70 -23.01 8.46
N GLY A 357 37.76 -23.82 8.95
CA GLY A 357 38.01 -25.12 9.54
C GLY A 357 38.46 -25.09 11.01
N ASP A 358 38.44 -23.91 11.64
CA ASP A 358 38.76 -23.76 13.09
C ASP A 358 37.47 -23.93 13.91
N ILE A 359 37.11 -25.19 14.16
CA ILE A 359 35.88 -25.56 14.85
C ILE A 359 35.93 -25.18 16.33
N ASP A 360 37.09 -25.23 16.95
CA ASP A 360 37.27 -24.88 18.36
C ASP A 360 37.00 -23.39 18.60
N SER A 361 37.59 -22.53 17.78
CA SER A 361 37.31 -21.08 17.81
C SER A 361 35.84 -20.78 17.48
N ALA A 362 35.25 -21.45 16.49
CA ALA A 362 33.85 -21.30 16.16
C ALA A 362 32.95 -21.61 17.36
N GLN A 363 33.21 -22.70 18.08
CA GLN A 363 32.46 -23.07 19.29
C GLN A 363 32.60 -22.02 20.40
N ILE A 364 33.81 -21.48 20.62
CA ILE A 364 34.02 -20.40 21.60
C ILE A 364 33.20 -19.17 21.26
N TYR A 365 33.19 -18.73 20.00
CA TYR A 365 32.41 -17.58 19.56
C TYR A 365 30.89 -17.81 19.68
N PHE A 366 30.39 -19.02 19.35
CA PHE A 366 28.98 -19.36 19.61
C PHE A 366 28.66 -19.32 21.11
N GLY A 367 29.58 -19.74 21.99
CA GLY A 367 29.44 -19.66 23.44
C GLY A 367 29.33 -18.21 23.94
N TRP A 368 30.13 -17.30 23.38
CA TRP A 368 30.03 -15.86 23.68
C TRP A 368 28.70 -15.26 23.17
N ALA A 369 28.26 -15.64 21.97
CA ALA A 369 26.95 -15.26 21.44
C ALA A 369 25.82 -15.76 22.35
N ALA A 370 25.88 -17.02 22.82
CA ALA A 370 24.93 -17.60 23.75
C ALA A 370 24.81 -16.79 25.05
N THR A 371 25.94 -16.36 25.59
CA THR A 371 25.99 -15.55 26.82
C THR A 371 25.24 -14.22 26.62
N ARG A 372 25.42 -13.55 25.47
CA ARG A 372 24.77 -12.30 25.15
C ARG A 372 23.27 -12.48 24.89
N ILE A 373 22.90 -13.52 24.11
CA ILE A 373 21.49 -13.77 23.80
C ILE A 373 20.68 -14.15 25.03
N ASN A 374 21.31 -14.90 25.97
CA ASN A 374 20.65 -15.31 27.21
C ASN A 374 20.38 -14.15 28.17
N ALA A 375 21.10 -13.05 28.05
CA ALA A 375 20.83 -11.83 28.79
C ALA A 375 19.57 -11.08 28.32
N THR A 376 19.06 -11.38 27.13
CA THR A 376 17.82 -10.78 26.61
C THR A 376 16.58 -11.49 27.19
N ASN A 377 15.40 -10.85 27.12
CA ASN A 377 14.13 -11.49 27.48
C ASN A 377 13.40 -12.08 26.25
N ASP A 378 13.98 -11.97 25.05
CA ASP A 378 13.40 -12.42 23.81
C ASP A 378 13.56 -13.94 23.64
N LYS A 379 12.52 -14.70 23.95
CA LYS A 379 12.49 -16.15 23.85
C LYS A 379 12.57 -16.63 22.40
N LEU A 380 12.01 -15.87 21.46
CA LEU A 380 12.03 -16.24 20.06
C LEU A 380 13.44 -16.15 19.49
N ARG A 381 14.09 -15.01 19.72
CA ARG A 381 15.48 -14.80 19.32
C ARG A 381 16.42 -15.85 19.94
N LYS A 382 16.17 -16.24 21.20
CA LYS A 382 16.88 -17.35 21.84
C LYS A 382 16.64 -18.67 21.13
N SER A 383 15.36 -19.00 20.81
CA SER A 383 15.03 -20.26 20.13
C SER A 383 15.71 -20.33 18.76
N SER A 384 15.61 -19.29 17.95
CA SER A 384 16.29 -19.19 16.65
C SER A 384 17.80 -19.34 16.78
N PHE A 385 18.39 -18.67 17.77
CA PHE A 385 19.84 -18.81 18.03
C PHE A 385 20.24 -20.25 18.32
N TYR A 386 19.50 -20.92 19.22
CA TYR A 386 19.85 -22.31 19.60
C TYR A 386 19.61 -23.30 18.44
N MET A 387 18.67 -23.04 17.55
CA MET A 387 18.53 -23.80 16.31
C MET A 387 19.81 -23.71 15.47
N ARG A 388 20.31 -22.49 15.20
CA ARG A 388 21.50 -22.27 14.38
C ARG A 388 22.77 -22.79 15.05
N TYR A 389 22.84 -22.77 16.39
CA TYR A 389 23.95 -23.36 17.15
C TYR A 389 23.88 -24.88 17.09
N GLY A 390 22.70 -25.48 17.11
CA GLY A 390 22.47 -26.89 16.85
C GLY A 390 22.93 -27.31 15.45
N ASP A 391 22.54 -26.52 14.41
CA ASP A 391 22.97 -26.74 13.02
C ASP A 391 24.52 -26.76 12.89
N PHE A 392 25.21 -25.85 13.59
CA PHE A 392 26.69 -25.86 13.64
C PHE A 392 27.24 -27.18 14.17
N PHE A 393 26.74 -27.67 15.29
CA PHE A 393 27.19 -28.94 15.86
C PHE A 393 26.85 -30.13 14.97
N GLU A 394 25.66 -30.14 14.36
CA GLU A 394 25.24 -31.19 13.42
C GLU A 394 26.17 -31.27 12.20
N ARG A 395 26.48 -30.13 11.55
CA ARG A 395 27.40 -30.07 10.41
C ARG A 395 28.79 -30.58 10.75
N ASN A 396 29.19 -30.42 12.01
CA ASN A 396 30.52 -30.87 12.50
C ASN A 396 30.48 -32.25 13.17
N ASN A 397 29.39 -33.04 12.98
CA ASN A 397 29.20 -34.37 13.54
C ASN A 397 29.22 -34.46 15.08
N LEU A 398 29.01 -33.37 15.79
CA LEU A 398 28.94 -33.28 17.25
C LEU A 398 27.47 -33.46 17.71
N LYS A 399 26.96 -34.71 17.53
CA LYS A 399 25.52 -35.01 17.65
C LYS A 399 24.96 -34.79 19.05
N GLN A 400 25.73 -35.05 20.11
CA GLN A 400 25.24 -34.87 21.50
C GLN A 400 25.07 -33.39 21.83
N GLU A 401 26.00 -32.57 21.38
CA GLU A 401 25.99 -31.12 21.52
C GLU A 401 24.82 -30.54 20.70
N ALA A 402 24.59 -31.02 19.46
CA ALA A 402 23.47 -30.63 18.62
C ALA A 402 22.14 -30.91 19.32
N ILE A 403 21.94 -32.11 19.90
CA ILE A 403 20.77 -32.48 20.68
C ILE A 403 20.50 -31.47 21.81
N ALA A 404 21.55 -31.08 22.56
CA ALA A 404 21.41 -30.15 23.66
C ALA A 404 20.89 -28.79 23.20
N GLN A 405 21.37 -28.29 22.06
CA GLN A 405 20.95 -27.01 21.51
C GLN A 405 19.51 -27.08 20.93
N TYR A 406 19.20 -28.10 20.14
CA TYR A 406 17.84 -28.27 19.58
C TYR A 406 16.78 -28.48 20.67
N ARG A 407 17.12 -29.17 21.78
CA ARG A 407 16.25 -29.28 22.95
C ARG A 407 16.02 -27.92 23.60
N SER A 408 17.05 -27.08 23.71
CA SER A 408 16.92 -25.72 24.24
C SER A 408 16.01 -24.88 23.33
N ALA A 409 16.19 -24.96 22.00
CA ALA A 409 15.33 -24.32 21.03
C ALA A 409 13.88 -24.76 21.15
N TYR A 410 13.63 -26.07 21.20
CA TYR A 410 12.31 -26.66 21.36
C TYR A 410 11.61 -26.17 22.65
N LEU A 411 12.30 -26.20 23.79
CA LEU A 411 11.75 -25.80 25.08
C LEU A 411 11.38 -24.30 25.10
N LEU A 412 12.17 -23.47 24.46
CA LEU A 412 11.88 -22.04 24.32
C LEU A 412 10.65 -21.84 23.40
N ALA A 413 10.62 -22.49 22.24
CA ALA A 413 9.53 -22.43 21.29
C ALA A 413 8.21 -22.96 21.87
N SER A 414 8.24 -24.04 22.67
CA SER A 414 7.04 -24.63 23.29
C SER A 414 6.35 -23.71 24.32
N SER A 415 7.08 -22.71 24.82
CA SER A 415 6.51 -21.67 25.70
C SER A 415 5.86 -20.51 24.92
N LEU A 416 5.88 -20.58 23.61
CA LEU A 416 5.40 -19.56 22.69
C LEU A 416 4.41 -20.22 21.70
N PRO A 417 3.48 -19.49 21.11
CA PRO A 417 2.55 -20.03 20.11
C PRO A 417 3.22 -20.19 18.72
N TYR A 418 4.45 -20.69 18.67
CA TYR A 418 5.28 -20.76 17.47
C TYR A 418 5.49 -22.21 17.02
N TYR A 419 4.47 -22.79 16.40
CA TYR A 419 4.49 -24.18 15.95
C TYR A 419 5.61 -24.49 14.96
N GLU A 420 5.97 -23.55 14.10
CA GLU A 420 7.01 -23.74 13.07
C GLU A 420 8.40 -24.02 13.71
N PHE A 421 8.79 -23.25 14.72
CA PHE A 421 10.07 -23.48 15.43
C PHE A 421 10.04 -24.75 16.27
N MET A 422 8.88 -25.10 16.85
CA MET A 422 8.72 -26.38 17.56
C MET A 422 8.87 -27.54 16.60
N LEU A 423 8.25 -27.46 15.41
CA LEU A 423 8.31 -28.48 14.38
C LEU A 423 9.75 -28.65 13.89
N GLU A 424 10.41 -27.54 13.50
CA GLU A 424 11.80 -27.58 13.03
C GLU A 424 12.75 -28.22 14.07
N ALA A 425 12.63 -27.82 15.34
CA ALA A 425 13.46 -28.35 16.40
C ALA A 425 13.17 -29.83 16.70
N SER A 426 11.90 -30.24 16.68
CA SER A 426 11.52 -31.64 16.92
C SER A 426 11.87 -32.54 15.74
N ASP A 427 11.78 -32.08 14.49
CA ASP A 427 12.27 -32.80 13.30
C ASP A 427 13.76 -33.08 13.37
N LYS A 428 14.55 -32.07 13.75
CA LYS A 428 15.99 -32.21 13.94
C LYS A 428 16.32 -33.22 15.04
N LEU A 429 15.61 -33.14 16.15
CA LEU A 429 15.80 -34.12 17.27
C LEU A 429 15.41 -35.52 16.85
N GLU A 430 14.26 -35.71 16.18
CA GLU A 430 13.82 -37.01 15.67
C GLU A 430 14.91 -37.62 14.74
N SER A 431 15.35 -36.84 13.74
CA SER A 431 16.38 -37.28 12.79
C SER A 431 17.65 -37.74 13.48
N ILE A 432 18.20 -36.95 14.40
CA ILE A 432 19.44 -37.31 15.11
C ILE A 432 19.25 -38.54 16.00
N TYR A 433 18.09 -38.67 16.68
CA TYR A 433 17.84 -39.86 17.50
C TYR A 433 17.65 -41.14 16.66
N VAL A 434 17.04 -41.02 15.46
CA VAL A 434 17.02 -42.15 14.49
C VAL A 434 18.43 -42.58 14.09
N GLU A 435 19.34 -41.64 13.77
CA GLU A 435 20.70 -41.91 13.41
C GLU A 435 21.50 -42.55 14.57
N LEU A 436 21.22 -42.16 15.81
CA LEU A 436 21.80 -42.73 17.02
C LEU A 436 21.15 -44.06 17.43
N LYS A 437 20.12 -44.53 16.72
CA LYS A 437 19.29 -45.71 17.03
C LYS A 437 18.60 -45.65 18.40
N ASP A 438 18.36 -44.43 18.92
CA ASP A 438 17.56 -44.19 20.11
C ASP A 438 16.10 -44.02 19.67
N TYR A 439 15.46 -45.16 19.40
CA TYR A 439 14.08 -45.17 18.86
C TYR A 439 13.03 -44.70 19.86
N GLU A 440 13.30 -44.72 21.15
CA GLU A 440 12.39 -44.21 22.17
C GLU A 440 12.25 -42.69 22.07
N ASN A 441 13.39 -41.99 22.06
CA ASN A 441 13.38 -40.53 21.89
C ASN A 441 12.97 -40.11 20.47
N ALA A 442 13.34 -40.83 19.42
CA ALA A 442 12.88 -40.61 18.07
C ALA A 442 11.34 -40.67 17.99
N TYR A 443 10.73 -41.74 18.51
CA TYR A 443 9.28 -41.88 18.55
C TYR A 443 8.59 -40.73 19.32
N ARG A 444 9.18 -40.33 20.46
CA ARG A 444 8.68 -39.24 21.27
C ARG A 444 8.60 -37.93 20.48
N TYR A 445 9.65 -37.54 19.76
CA TYR A 445 9.68 -36.32 18.97
C TYR A 445 8.86 -36.45 17.70
N GLY A 446 8.81 -37.59 17.02
CA GLY A 446 7.94 -37.87 15.90
C GLY A 446 6.46 -37.82 16.25
N SER A 447 6.07 -38.30 17.44
CA SER A 447 4.69 -38.16 17.93
C SER A 447 4.32 -36.69 18.20
N ILE A 448 5.27 -35.89 18.71
CA ILE A 448 5.08 -34.45 18.89
C ILE A 448 4.89 -33.78 17.52
N ASN A 449 5.70 -34.13 16.52
CA ASN A 449 5.59 -33.63 15.16
C ASN A 449 4.20 -33.89 14.55
N GLY A 450 3.66 -35.11 14.70
CA GLY A 450 2.31 -35.46 14.24
C GLY A 450 1.25 -34.53 14.84
N ASN A 451 1.26 -34.34 16.15
CA ASN A 451 0.30 -33.47 16.85
C ASN A 451 0.42 -32.00 16.46
N ILE A 452 1.66 -31.50 16.26
CA ILE A 452 1.90 -30.13 15.82
C ILE A 452 1.46 -29.96 14.37
N SER A 453 1.77 -30.93 13.51
CA SER A 453 1.38 -30.91 12.09
C SER A 453 -0.13 -30.90 11.92
N ASP A 454 -0.87 -31.68 12.72
CA ASP A 454 -2.36 -31.68 12.71
C ASP A 454 -2.91 -30.31 13.15
N SER A 455 -2.33 -29.72 14.19
CA SER A 455 -2.72 -28.39 14.66
C SER A 455 -2.43 -27.32 13.61
N LEU A 456 -1.25 -27.38 12.99
CA LEU A 456 -0.82 -26.46 11.93
C LEU A 456 -1.71 -26.61 10.68
N SER A 457 -2.02 -27.85 10.26
CA SER A 457 -2.90 -28.09 9.10
C SER A 457 -4.31 -27.52 9.30
N SER A 458 -4.82 -27.57 10.52
CA SER A 458 -6.11 -26.99 10.90
C SER A 458 -6.07 -25.44 10.82
N LEU A 459 -4.95 -24.82 11.22
CA LEU A 459 -4.73 -23.38 11.10
C LEU A 459 -4.60 -22.96 9.64
N LEU A 460 -3.80 -23.68 8.84
CA LEU A 460 -3.61 -23.41 7.41
C LEU A 460 -4.94 -23.48 6.64
N LYS A 461 -5.81 -24.46 6.94
CA LYS A 461 -7.16 -24.51 6.34
C LYS A 461 -7.99 -23.29 6.67
N LYS A 462 -7.89 -22.77 7.89
CA LYS A 462 -8.62 -21.55 8.29
C LYS A 462 -8.05 -20.31 7.56
N GLU A 463 -6.72 -20.22 7.42
CA GLU A 463 -6.05 -19.15 6.65
C GLU A 463 -6.45 -19.23 5.17
N GLU A 464 -6.50 -20.43 4.59
CA GLU A 464 -6.95 -20.66 3.22
C GLU A 464 -8.39 -20.20 2.99
N LEU A 465 -9.31 -20.50 3.92
CA LEU A 465 -10.68 -20.01 3.85
C LEU A 465 -10.76 -18.48 3.90
N GLN A 466 -9.99 -17.84 4.77
CA GLN A 466 -9.92 -16.37 4.84
C GLN A 466 -9.35 -15.78 3.54
N LEU A 467 -8.35 -16.43 2.96
CA LEU A 467 -7.79 -16.01 1.67
C LEU A 467 -8.84 -16.09 0.55
N LEU A 468 -9.62 -17.17 0.51
CA LEU A 468 -10.71 -17.32 -0.46
C LEU A 468 -11.81 -16.25 -0.27
N GLU A 469 -12.13 -15.88 0.97
CA GLU A 469 -13.07 -14.78 1.25
C GLU A 469 -12.53 -13.44 0.73
N ILE A 470 -11.24 -13.17 0.94
CA ILE A 470 -10.55 -11.97 0.45
C ILE A 470 -10.53 -11.94 -1.08
N GLU A 471 -10.16 -13.04 -1.72
CA GLU A 471 -10.16 -13.15 -3.19
C GLU A 471 -11.56 -12.94 -3.77
N ASN A 472 -12.58 -13.51 -3.14
CA ASN A 472 -13.95 -13.30 -3.55
C ASN A 472 -14.38 -11.83 -3.42
N GLU A 473 -13.96 -11.12 -2.37
CA GLU A 473 -14.21 -9.68 -2.20
C GLU A 473 -13.56 -8.86 -3.33
N GLU A 474 -12.31 -9.15 -3.70
CA GLU A 474 -11.63 -8.50 -4.84
C GLU A 474 -12.39 -8.73 -6.14
N VAL A 475 -12.75 -9.98 -6.44
CA VAL A 475 -13.47 -10.33 -7.67
C VAL A 475 -14.83 -9.62 -7.74
N LEU A 476 -15.55 -9.57 -6.62
CA LEU A 476 -16.83 -8.86 -6.55
C LEU A 476 -16.64 -7.37 -6.84
N ARG A 477 -15.65 -6.72 -6.26
CA ARG A 477 -15.35 -5.29 -6.52
C ARG A 477 -14.97 -5.02 -7.96
N GLU A 478 -14.12 -5.87 -8.55
CA GLU A 478 -13.80 -5.76 -9.99
C GLU A 478 -15.06 -5.87 -10.86
N GLN A 479 -15.93 -6.84 -10.56
CA GLN A 479 -17.20 -7.01 -11.28
C GLN A 479 -18.11 -5.79 -11.14
N TYR A 480 -18.22 -5.22 -9.93
CA TYR A 480 -19.00 -3.99 -9.71
C TYR A 480 -18.41 -2.80 -10.48
N ALA A 481 -17.09 -2.61 -10.45
CA ALA A 481 -16.42 -1.53 -11.18
C ALA A 481 -16.58 -1.67 -12.71
N ILE A 482 -16.47 -2.89 -13.24
CA ILE A 482 -16.71 -3.17 -14.67
C ILE A 482 -18.17 -2.83 -15.02
N LYS A 483 -19.12 -3.31 -14.20
CA LYS A 483 -20.55 -3.08 -14.42
C LYS A 483 -20.90 -1.59 -14.41
N GLU A 484 -20.36 -0.85 -13.46
CA GLU A 484 -20.56 0.61 -13.37
C GLU A 484 -19.99 1.35 -14.59
N LYS A 485 -18.80 0.98 -15.05
CA LYS A 485 -18.22 1.49 -16.30
C LYS A 485 -19.09 1.16 -17.51
N GLU A 486 -19.62 -0.05 -17.60
CA GLU A 486 -20.52 -0.45 -18.68
C GLU A 486 -21.84 0.30 -18.64
N GLU A 487 -22.46 0.48 -17.45
CA GLU A 487 -23.68 1.25 -17.27
C GLU A 487 -23.48 2.73 -17.63
N THR A 488 -22.36 3.32 -17.23
CA THR A 488 -21.99 4.69 -17.59
C THR A 488 -21.77 4.82 -19.10
N LYS A 489 -21.03 3.89 -19.71
CA LYS A 489 -20.84 3.85 -21.17
C LYS A 489 -22.17 3.68 -21.91
N ARG A 490 -23.04 2.80 -21.42
CA ARG A 490 -24.39 2.60 -21.98
C ARG A 490 -25.23 3.88 -21.88
N ARG A 491 -25.23 4.54 -20.72
CA ARG A 491 -25.94 5.81 -20.50
C ARG A 491 -25.43 6.90 -21.46
N ASN A 492 -24.12 7.04 -21.59
CA ASN A 492 -23.52 7.99 -22.51
C ASN A 492 -23.89 7.68 -23.98
N ASN A 493 -23.84 6.41 -24.39
CA ASN A 493 -24.25 5.98 -25.73
C ASN A 493 -25.71 6.29 -26.01
N ILE A 494 -26.62 6.11 -25.04
CA ILE A 494 -28.02 6.46 -25.16
C ILE A 494 -28.17 7.99 -25.33
N GLN A 495 -27.45 8.81 -24.57
CA GLN A 495 -27.46 10.26 -24.69
C GLN A 495 -26.92 10.70 -26.05
N TYR A 496 -25.79 10.16 -26.54
CA TYR A 496 -25.29 10.44 -27.89
C TYR A 496 -26.28 10.08 -28.98
N THR A 497 -26.92 8.91 -28.85
CA THR A 497 -27.97 8.48 -29.82
C THR A 497 -29.17 9.42 -29.80
N ALA A 498 -29.62 9.83 -28.60
CA ALA A 498 -30.76 10.77 -28.48
C ALA A 498 -30.42 12.14 -29.09
N ILE A 499 -29.21 12.66 -28.83
CA ILE A 499 -28.76 13.93 -29.44
C ILE A 499 -28.69 13.80 -30.97
N THR A 500 -28.14 12.69 -31.49
CA THR A 500 -28.06 12.44 -32.94
C THR A 500 -29.43 12.42 -33.59
N ILE A 501 -30.42 11.75 -32.97
CA ILE A 501 -31.81 11.70 -33.46
C ILE A 501 -32.43 13.10 -33.41
N LEU A 502 -32.20 13.88 -32.34
CA LEU A 502 -32.72 15.23 -32.20
C LEU A 502 -32.16 16.15 -33.29
N ILE A 503 -30.87 16.11 -33.57
CA ILE A 503 -30.22 16.88 -34.65
C ILE A 503 -30.74 16.45 -36.00
N ALA A 504 -30.85 15.14 -36.28
CA ALA A 504 -31.41 14.65 -37.54
C ALA A 504 -32.87 15.10 -37.75
N THR A 505 -33.67 15.07 -36.70
CA THR A 505 -35.07 15.56 -36.72
C THR A 505 -35.15 17.07 -36.97
N ALA A 506 -34.24 17.86 -36.38
CA ALA A 506 -34.17 19.31 -36.61
C ALA A 506 -33.79 19.62 -38.06
N PHE A 507 -32.85 18.91 -38.68
CA PHE A 507 -32.53 19.03 -40.10
C PHE A 507 -33.68 18.61 -41.00
N LEU A 508 -34.41 17.54 -40.66
CA LEU A 508 -35.61 17.11 -41.41
C LEU A 508 -36.69 18.18 -41.35
N LEU A 509 -36.94 18.75 -40.18
CA LEU A 509 -37.87 19.88 -40.01
C LEU A 509 -37.47 21.09 -40.85
N LEU A 510 -36.18 21.40 -40.92
CA LEU A 510 -35.65 22.48 -41.74
C LEU A 510 -35.92 22.25 -43.24
N LEU A 511 -35.77 21.00 -43.73
CA LEU A 511 -36.12 20.63 -45.12
C LEU A 511 -37.62 20.74 -45.38
N ILE A 512 -38.47 20.35 -44.43
CA ILE A 512 -39.93 20.46 -44.53
C ILE A 512 -40.35 21.93 -44.54
N LEU A 513 -39.78 22.79 -43.67
CA LEU A 513 -40.03 24.23 -43.63
C LEU A 513 -39.69 24.94 -44.96
N GLY A 514 -38.66 24.47 -45.66
CA GLY A 514 -38.31 24.95 -47.01
C GLY A 514 -39.36 24.68 -48.06
N GLY A 515 -40.23 23.66 -47.85
CA GLY A 515 -41.40 23.37 -48.72
C GLY A 515 -42.63 24.25 -48.47
N PHE A 516 -42.70 24.94 -47.34
CA PHE A 516 -43.80 25.84 -46.98
C PHE A 516 -43.47 27.31 -47.29
N ASN A 517 -44.52 28.15 -47.45
CA ASN A 517 -44.40 29.61 -47.67
C ASN A 517 -43.95 30.34 -46.37
N VAL A 518 -42.82 29.99 -45.84
CA VAL A 518 -42.29 30.57 -44.60
C VAL A 518 -41.35 31.72 -44.94
N HIS A 519 -41.26 32.71 -44.05
CA HIS A 519 -40.44 33.91 -44.25
C HIS A 519 -38.93 33.48 -44.26
N PRO A 520 -38.11 33.96 -45.24
CA PRO A 520 -36.70 33.54 -45.38
C PRO A 520 -35.84 33.76 -44.14
N SER A 521 -36.17 34.77 -43.30
CA SER A 521 -35.46 35.02 -42.03
C SER A 521 -35.62 33.88 -41.02
N LEU A 522 -36.80 33.24 -41.00
CA LEU A 522 -37.10 32.14 -40.06
C LEU A 522 -36.34 30.87 -40.46
N ILE A 523 -36.24 30.58 -41.78
CA ILE A 523 -35.44 29.47 -42.31
C ILE A 523 -33.97 29.68 -41.97
N ARG A 524 -33.44 30.90 -42.10
CA ARG A 524 -32.05 31.23 -41.74
C ARG A 524 -31.79 31.05 -40.23
N MET A 525 -32.72 31.54 -39.38
CA MET A 525 -32.60 31.46 -37.93
C MET A 525 -32.60 29.99 -37.45
N VAL A 526 -33.54 29.18 -37.93
CA VAL A 526 -33.62 27.75 -37.59
C VAL A 526 -32.42 26.99 -38.14
N GLY A 527 -31.98 27.30 -39.38
CA GLY A 527 -30.79 26.73 -39.96
C GLY A 527 -29.53 27.01 -39.12
N PHE A 528 -29.34 28.26 -38.71
CA PHE A 528 -28.25 28.67 -37.84
C PHE A 528 -28.22 27.90 -36.52
N ILE A 529 -29.36 27.76 -35.86
CA ILE A 529 -29.49 27.00 -34.61
C ILE A 529 -29.18 25.53 -34.83
N CYS A 530 -29.71 24.90 -35.90
CA CYS A 530 -29.40 23.50 -36.23
C CYS A 530 -27.87 23.26 -36.44
N PHE A 531 -27.21 24.19 -37.11
CA PHE A 531 -25.78 24.10 -37.35
C PHE A 531 -24.96 24.29 -36.08
N ILE A 532 -25.35 25.20 -35.16
CA ILE A 532 -24.70 25.33 -33.86
C ILE A 532 -24.74 24.00 -33.09
N PHE A 533 -25.94 23.41 -32.97
CA PHE A 533 -26.08 22.11 -32.29
C PHE A 533 -25.26 20.99 -32.96
N PHE A 534 -25.20 20.99 -34.29
CA PHE A 534 -24.42 20.02 -35.03
C PHE A 534 -22.90 20.17 -34.76
N PHE A 535 -22.39 21.40 -34.75
CA PHE A 535 -20.97 21.65 -34.49
C PHE A 535 -20.59 21.37 -33.03
N GLU A 536 -21.45 21.73 -32.08
CA GLU A 536 -21.25 21.40 -30.68
C GLU A 536 -21.21 19.86 -30.47
N PHE A 537 -22.09 19.16 -31.16
CA PHE A 537 -22.10 17.71 -31.16
C PHE A 537 -20.81 17.10 -31.76
N LEU A 538 -20.28 17.66 -32.85
CA LEU A 538 -19.00 17.24 -33.41
C LEU A 538 -17.85 17.47 -32.44
N ILE A 539 -17.80 18.61 -31.76
CA ILE A 539 -16.76 18.89 -30.74
C ILE A 539 -16.84 17.88 -29.59
N LEU A 540 -18.05 17.57 -29.13
CA LEU A 540 -18.30 16.55 -28.10
C LEU A 540 -17.86 15.15 -28.54
N LEU A 541 -18.07 14.79 -29.81
CA LEU A 541 -17.66 13.50 -30.39
C LEU A 541 -16.12 13.35 -30.41
N PHE A 542 -15.42 14.43 -30.67
CA PHE A 542 -13.96 14.46 -30.72
C PHE A 542 -13.30 14.76 -29.36
N ASP A 543 -14.06 15.09 -28.34
CA ASP A 543 -13.53 15.52 -27.03
C ASP A 543 -12.63 14.46 -26.39
N THR A 544 -13.04 13.19 -26.40
CA THR A 544 -12.24 12.06 -25.88
C THR A 544 -10.92 11.90 -26.65
N TRP A 545 -10.96 12.06 -27.99
CA TRP A 545 -9.77 11.99 -28.82
C TRP A 545 -8.84 13.19 -28.59
N ILE A 546 -9.40 14.37 -28.42
CA ILE A 546 -8.66 15.60 -28.08
C ILE A 546 -7.98 15.46 -26.72
N HIS A 547 -8.69 14.97 -25.71
CA HIS A 547 -8.12 14.71 -24.39
C HIS A 547 -6.96 13.72 -24.44
N HIS A 548 -7.10 12.63 -25.19
CA HIS A 548 -6.03 11.64 -25.36
C HIS A 548 -4.80 12.23 -26.08
N LEU A 549 -5.02 13.07 -27.12
CA LEU A 549 -3.95 13.70 -27.88
C LEU A 549 -3.20 14.77 -27.09
N THR A 550 -3.89 15.44 -26.16
CA THR A 550 -3.35 16.58 -25.40
C THR A 550 -2.85 16.21 -24.01
N HIS A 551 -2.94 14.92 -23.63
CA HIS A 551 -2.67 14.45 -22.27
C HIS A 551 -3.41 15.24 -21.17
N GLY A 552 -4.61 15.78 -21.50
CA GLY A 552 -5.43 16.56 -20.58
C GLY A 552 -4.97 18.01 -20.33
N GLU A 553 -3.94 18.51 -21.01
CA GLU A 553 -3.46 19.88 -20.83
C GLU A 553 -4.46 20.92 -21.35
N PRO A 554 -5.01 21.82 -20.49
CA PRO A 554 -6.13 22.70 -20.85
C PRO A 554 -5.82 23.65 -22.02
N TRP A 555 -4.61 24.18 -22.12
CA TRP A 555 -4.22 25.10 -23.19
C TRP A 555 -4.14 24.40 -24.56
N LYS A 556 -3.67 23.14 -24.61
CA LYS A 556 -3.64 22.32 -25.84
C LYS A 556 -5.05 21.96 -26.29
N ILE A 557 -5.92 21.60 -25.34
CA ILE A 557 -7.35 21.35 -25.59
C ILE A 557 -7.98 22.59 -26.19
N LEU A 558 -7.76 23.77 -25.58
CA LEU A 558 -8.30 25.04 -26.06
C LEU A 558 -7.77 25.37 -27.47
N ALA A 559 -6.47 25.20 -27.71
CA ALA A 559 -5.85 25.46 -29.02
C ALA A 559 -6.46 24.59 -30.12
N ILE A 560 -6.64 23.28 -29.87
CA ILE A 560 -7.27 22.36 -30.83
C ILE A 560 -8.74 22.73 -31.07
N LYS A 561 -9.51 23.05 -30.02
CA LYS A 561 -10.92 23.49 -30.14
C LYS A 561 -11.04 24.79 -30.96
N ILE A 562 -10.14 25.77 -30.76
CA ILE A 562 -10.07 26.99 -31.55
C ILE A 562 -9.75 26.67 -33.02
N LEU A 563 -8.79 25.80 -33.29
CA LEU A 563 -8.38 25.40 -34.64
C LEU A 563 -9.52 24.68 -35.40
N LEU A 564 -10.26 23.83 -34.72
CA LEU A 564 -11.48 23.19 -35.20
C LEU A 564 -12.56 24.24 -35.53
N MET A 565 -12.79 25.22 -34.66
CA MET A 565 -13.74 26.29 -34.89
C MET A 565 -13.39 27.15 -36.10
N ILE A 566 -12.10 27.51 -36.26
CA ILE A 566 -11.60 28.27 -37.43
C ILE A 566 -11.89 27.52 -38.74
N GLY A 567 -11.76 26.20 -38.76
CA GLY A 567 -12.09 25.38 -39.93
C GLY A 567 -13.60 25.20 -40.16
N LEU A 568 -14.38 25.10 -39.09
CA LEU A 568 -15.82 24.84 -39.15
C LEU A 568 -16.63 26.09 -39.51
N VAL A 569 -16.20 27.29 -39.15
CA VAL A 569 -16.92 28.56 -39.48
C VAL A 569 -17.04 28.81 -40.99
N PRO A 570 -15.97 28.70 -41.81
CA PRO A 570 -16.09 28.81 -43.27
C PRO A 570 -16.98 27.72 -43.88
N LEU A 571 -16.87 26.50 -43.38
CA LEU A 571 -17.68 25.36 -43.80
C LEU A 571 -19.17 25.61 -43.49
N HIS A 572 -19.46 26.13 -42.29
CA HIS A 572 -20.82 26.56 -41.91
C HIS A 572 -21.40 27.57 -42.91
N HIS A 573 -20.66 28.65 -43.17
CA HIS A 573 -21.14 29.70 -44.09
C HIS A 573 -21.35 29.16 -45.53
N PHE A 574 -20.46 28.28 -46.00
CA PHE A 574 -20.60 27.64 -47.30
C PHE A 574 -21.85 26.76 -47.38
N ILE A 575 -22.10 25.91 -46.38
CA ILE A 575 -23.23 24.98 -46.33
C ILE A 575 -24.53 25.78 -46.13
N GLU A 576 -24.54 26.76 -45.21
CA GLU A 576 -25.68 27.64 -44.97
C GLU A 576 -26.13 28.35 -46.26
N LYS A 577 -25.18 28.93 -47.00
CA LYS A 577 -25.46 29.62 -48.26
C LYS A 577 -26.04 28.67 -49.33
N LYS A 578 -25.51 27.44 -49.46
CA LYS A 578 -26.04 26.44 -50.38
C LYS A 578 -27.42 25.93 -49.98
N VAL A 579 -27.62 25.59 -48.69
CA VAL A 579 -28.89 25.07 -48.18
C VAL A 579 -29.96 26.15 -48.25
N THR A 580 -29.67 27.38 -47.86
CA THR A 580 -30.60 28.49 -47.91
C THR A 580 -30.96 28.85 -49.36
N HIS A 581 -29.98 28.84 -50.28
CA HIS A 581 -30.24 29.07 -51.70
C HIS A 581 -31.10 27.97 -52.30
N TYR A 582 -30.83 26.67 -51.98
CA TYR A 582 -31.63 25.53 -52.45
C TYR A 582 -33.06 25.59 -51.92
N LEU A 583 -33.25 25.91 -50.63
CA LEU A 583 -34.59 26.01 -49.99
C LEU A 583 -35.40 27.22 -50.46
N ILE A 584 -34.75 28.33 -50.85
CA ILE A 584 -35.41 29.52 -51.35
C ILE A 584 -35.67 29.45 -52.87
N SER A 585 -34.76 28.86 -53.66
CA SER A 585 -34.86 28.78 -55.11
C SER A 585 -35.80 27.65 -55.59
N ASN A 586 -35.91 26.56 -54.88
CA ASN A 586 -36.81 25.45 -55.16
C ASN A 586 -38.12 25.58 -54.34
N LYS A 587 -38.85 26.66 -54.52
CA LYS A 587 -40.26 26.70 -54.07
C LYS A 587 -41.05 25.67 -54.87
N ILE A 588 -41.16 24.48 -54.29
CA ILE A 588 -42.10 23.47 -54.80
C ILE A 588 -43.52 24.02 -54.61
N ASN A 589 -44.16 24.34 -55.71
CA ASN A 589 -45.55 24.66 -55.72
C ASN A 589 -46.39 23.42 -55.40
N TRP A 590 -46.29 23.00 -54.13
CA TRP A 590 -47.06 21.88 -53.62
C TRP A 590 -48.47 22.40 -53.33
N LYS A 591 -49.39 22.34 -54.37
CA LYS A 591 -50.82 22.43 -54.12
C LYS A 591 -51.17 21.19 -53.27
N PRO A 592 -51.66 21.33 -52.04
CA PRO A 592 -52.08 20.19 -51.26
C PRO A 592 -53.25 19.52 -51.97
N LYS A 593 -53.02 18.36 -52.58
CA LYS A 593 -54.12 17.45 -52.93
C LYS A 593 -54.80 17.14 -51.60
N LYS A 594 -56.12 17.50 -51.55
CA LYS A 594 -57.02 17.17 -50.45
C LYS A 594 -57.01 15.66 -50.23
N LEU A 595 -56.11 15.18 -49.43
CA LEU A 595 -56.13 13.86 -48.86
C LEU A 595 -56.65 13.98 -47.42
N PHE A 596 -57.90 13.66 -47.31
CA PHE A 596 -58.71 13.42 -46.10
C PHE A 596 -59.99 14.29 -46.11
N THR A 597 -60.93 13.93 -47.02
CA THR A 597 -62.36 14.17 -46.76
C THR A 597 -62.88 13.04 -45.89
N PHE A 598 -62.94 13.26 -44.61
CA PHE A 598 -63.70 12.40 -43.71
C PHE A 598 -65.18 12.59 -44.08
N LYS A 599 -65.80 11.64 -44.80
CA LYS A 599 -67.23 11.51 -44.90
C LYS A 599 -67.81 11.26 -43.52
N LYS A 600 -68.47 12.26 -42.93
CA LYS A 600 -69.37 12.08 -41.80
C LYS A 600 -70.50 11.16 -42.27
N LYS A 601 -70.48 9.90 -41.88
CA LYS A 601 -71.67 9.05 -41.96
C LYS A 601 -72.50 9.31 -40.70
N ALA A 602 -73.71 9.75 -40.93
CA ALA A 602 -74.68 10.01 -39.90
C ALA A 602 -75.00 8.77 -39.10
N ALA A 603 -75.02 8.93 -37.80
CA ALA A 603 -75.62 7.97 -36.89
C ALA A 603 -77.09 8.02 -36.96
N SER A 604 -77.76 6.93 -37.28
CA SER A 604 -79.15 6.70 -36.88
C SER A 604 -79.20 5.27 -36.27
N SER A 605 -79.63 5.29 -35.01
CA SER A 605 -80.41 4.30 -34.29
C SER A 605 -80.16 2.82 -34.52
N VAL A 606 -79.73 2.14 -33.48
CA VAL A 606 -80.56 1.07 -32.90
C VAL A 606 -80.14 0.95 -31.43
N VAL A 607 -81.06 1.17 -30.55
CA VAL A 607 -81.18 0.74 -29.17
C VAL A 607 -81.66 -0.70 -29.21
N ASP A 608 -81.27 -1.44 -28.16
CA ASP A 608 -81.82 -2.70 -27.63
C ASP A 608 -80.90 -3.92 -27.85
N GLU A 609 -80.60 -4.40 -26.81
CA GLU A 609 -80.84 -5.64 -26.01
C GLU A 609 -79.62 -6.31 -25.43
N ILE A 610 -79.61 -6.32 -24.10
CA ILE A 610 -79.56 -7.49 -23.16
C ILE A 610 -78.21 -8.30 -23.20
N GLU A 611 -77.52 -8.37 -22.18
CA GLU A 611 -77.43 -8.85 -20.77
C GLU A 611 -76.02 -8.60 -20.22
#